data_440523eb3f1bba4e1342d7e417e3a4c7
#
_entry.id   440523eb3f1bba4e1342d7e417e3a4c7
#
_cell.length_a   1.000
_cell.length_b   1.000
_cell.length_c   1.000
_cell.angle_alpha   90.00
_cell.angle_beta   90.00
_cell.angle_gamma   90.00
#
_symmetry.space_group_name_H-M   'P 1'
#
loop_
_entity.id
_entity.type
_entity.pdbx_description
1 polymer ?
#
loop_
_entity_poly.entity_id
_entity_poly.type
_entity_poly.pdbx_seq_one_letter_code
_entity_poly.pdbx_strand_id
1 'polypeptide(L)'
;MAYYLIQALNAVSLSVLLMLLALGLSLMLSLMNFINLAHGSFYLLGSYVAIFWLAAGLPWYLALPAAFLAAALAGLILDRYPLGLFYQRTHLMQVLLTYGLSVMFADLMRWGFGAEIMSLPMPDALRGVVFILGLPFPLYRLYVIGVGIVLAFGLWYLVERTLWGAAMRACVSDRRMVETLGIDTRRIFTVAMVVAGGLGGLAGALGGGLLSAYPGLDEEVLLLALLVVVVGGLGNMTGTVLSAILTGFITTFARIFLPEFANVISLGAVAAILLIRPDGLFAHKARRV
;
A
#
# COMPACT_ATOMS: atom_id res chain seq x y z
N MET A 1 25.29 10.08 -17.06
CA MET A 1 24.76 8.66 -17.06
C MET A 1 24.59 8.12 -15.64
N ALA A 2 25.65 8.05 -14.81
CA ALA A 2 25.59 7.50 -13.45
C ALA A 2 24.55 8.20 -12.54
N TYR A 3 24.42 9.54 -12.64
CA TYR A 3 23.39 10.30 -11.89
C TYR A 3 21.96 9.79 -12.19
N TYR A 4 21.59 9.63 -13.46
CA TYR A 4 20.25 9.16 -13.83
C TYR A 4 19.97 7.72 -13.39
N LEU A 5 21.02 6.88 -13.33
CA LEU A 5 20.89 5.53 -12.79
C LEU A 5 20.55 5.55 -11.30
N ILE A 6 21.22 6.40 -10.51
CA ILE A 6 20.91 6.58 -9.08
C ILE A 6 19.47 7.08 -8.92
N GLN A 7 19.02 7.99 -9.76
CA GLN A 7 17.63 8.48 -9.70
C GLN A 7 16.61 7.40 -10.12
N ALA A 8 16.96 6.55 -11.07
CA ALA A 8 16.15 5.38 -11.41
C ALA A 8 16.04 4.40 -10.22
N LEU A 9 17.11 4.14 -9.48
CA LEU A 9 17.07 3.35 -8.25
C LEU A 9 16.23 4.02 -7.14
N ASN A 10 16.29 5.35 -7.03
CA ASN A 10 15.39 6.10 -6.14
C ASN A 10 13.92 5.93 -6.54
N ALA A 11 13.64 6.00 -7.86
CA ALA A 11 12.31 5.76 -8.40
C ALA A 11 11.81 4.33 -8.09
N VAL A 12 12.68 3.33 -8.23
CA VAL A 12 12.35 1.93 -7.86
C VAL A 12 12.04 1.81 -6.37
N SER A 13 12.79 2.47 -5.48
CA SER A 13 12.50 2.46 -4.04
C SER A 13 11.11 3.01 -3.73
N LEU A 14 10.75 4.14 -4.34
CA LEU A 14 9.41 4.73 -4.19
C LEU A 14 8.33 3.83 -4.82
N SER A 15 8.59 3.29 -6.00
CA SER A 15 7.68 2.35 -6.68
C SER A 15 7.33 1.15 -5.83
N VAL A 16 8.31 0.59 -5.12
CA VAL A 16 8.12 -0.57 -4.25
C VAL A 16 7.23 -0.24 -3.06
N LEU A 17 7.39 0.93 -2.43
CA LEU A 17 6.49 1.36 -1.36
C LEU A 17 5.06 1.54 -1.84
N LEU A 18 4.89 2.26 -2.96
CA LEU A 18 3.58 2.46 -3.57
C LEU A 18 2.95 1.13 -3.99
N MET A 19 3.76 0.21 -4.51
CA MET A 19 3.33 -1.13 -4.91
C MET A 19 2.76 -1.92 -3.72
N LEU A 20 3.45 -1.97 -2.58
CA LEU A 20 2.99 -2.71 -1.40
C LEU A 20 1.67 -2.18 -0.88
N LEU A 21 1.55 -0.86 -0.74
CA LEU A 21 0.32 -0.23 -0.29
C LEU A 21 -0.82 -0.43 -1.30
N ALA A 22 -0.55 -0.19 -2.58
CA ALA A 22 -1.51 -0.33 -3.65
C ALA A 22 -1.97 -1.78 -3.87
N LEU A 23 -1.09 -2.77 -3.68
CA LEU A 23 -1.45 -4.20 -3.74
C LEU A 23 -2.44 -4.57 -2.64
N GLY A 24 -2.24 -4.08 -1.40
CA GLY A 24 -3.20 -4.27 -0.31
C GLY A 24 -4.56 -3.66 -0.65
N LEU A 25 -4.56 -2.42 -1.14
CA LEU A 25 -5.79 -1.74 -1.56
C LEU A 25 -6.48 -2.44 -2.74
N SER A 26 -5.72 -2.89 -3.74
CA SER A 26 -6.23 -3.63 -4.91
C SER A 26 -6.84 -4.97 -4.51
N LEU A 27 -6.23 -5.68 -3.54
CA LEU A 27 -6.76 -6.93 -2.99
C LEU A 27 -8.15 -6.70 -2.36
N MET A 28 -8.29 -5.67 -1.53
CA MET A 28 -9.56 -5.33 -0.90
C MET A 28 -10.61 -4.91 -1.92
N LEU A 29 -10.22 -4.06 -2.86
CA LEU A 29 -11.13 -3.56 -3.89
C LEU A 29 -11.67 -4.67 -4.79
N SER A 30 -10.83 -5.67 -5.13
CA SER A 30 -11.24 -6.84 -5.92
C SER A 30 -12.37 -7.63 -5.26
N LEU A 31 -12.31 -7.78 -3.93
CA LEU A 31 -13.27 -8.61 -3.17
C LEU A 31 -14.50 -7.84 -2.73
N MET A 32 -14.30 -6.62 -2.25
CA MET A 32 -15.34 -5.86 -1.57
C MET A 32 -16.05 -4.87 -2.50
N ASN A 33 -15.45 -4.60 -3.66
CA ASN A 33 -15.94 -3.66 -4.68
C ASN A 33 -16.23 -2.25 -4.12
N PHE A 34 -15.50 -1.82 -3.08
CA PHE A 34 -15.53 -0.46 -2.56
C PHE A 34 -14.12 0.02 -2.16
N ILE A 35 -13.91 1.33 -2.18
CA ILE A 35 -12.65 1.97 -1.80
C ILE A 35 -12.63 2.17 -0.29
N ASN A 36 -11.67 1.52 0.39
CA ASN A 36 -11.44 1.72 1.81
C ASN A 36 -10.49 2.91 2.04
N LEU A 37 -11.03 4.06 2.42
CA LEU A 37 -10.23 5.26 2.69
C LEU A 37 -9.39 5.16 3.98
N ALA A 38 -9.72 4.25 4.90
CA ALA A 38 -8.90 3.99 6.08
C ALA A 38 -7.64 3.14 5.75
N HIS A 39 -7.41 2.75 4.47
CA HIS A 39 -6.25 1.94 4.12
C HIS A 39 -4.92 2.69 4.33
N GLY A 40 -4.88 4.01 4.12
CA GLY A 40 -3.73 4.84 4.43
C GLY A 40 -3.35 4.82 5.91
N SER A 41 -4.34 4.70 6.80
CA SER A 41 -4.11 4.65 8.24
C SER A 41 -3.31 3.41 8.67
N PHE A 42 -3.39 2.27 7.93
CA PHE A 42 -2.53 1.11 8.17
C PHE A 42 -1.06 1.42 7.88
N TYR A 43 -0.80 2.22 6.84
CA TYR A 43 0.56 2.69 6.56
C TYR A 43 1.09 3.56 7.71
N LEU A 44 0.31 4.52 8.18
CA LEU A 44 0.70 5.40 9.27
C LEU A 44 0.94 4.61 10.56
N LEU A 45 0.06 3.66 10.90
CA LEU A 45 0.24 2.77 12.05
C LEU A 45 1.54 1.98 11.96
N GLY A 46 1.82 1.38 10.80
CA GLY A 46 3.04 0.63 10.58
C GLY A 46 4.31 1.49 10.73
N SER A 47 4.27 2.74 10.24
CA SER A 47 5.37 3.70 10.41
C SER A 47 5.62 3.99 11.89
N TYR A 48 4.59 4.33 12.66
CA TYR A 48 4.73 4.62 14.09
C TYR A 48 5.18 3.39 14.87
N VAL A 49 4.61 2.21 14.62
CA VAL A 49 5.05 0.98 15.29
C VAL A 49 6.54 0.73 15.04
N ALA A 50 7.03 0.88 13.82
CA ALA A 50 8.44 0.69 13.51
C ALA A 50 9.33 1.74 14.20
N ILE A 51 8.91 3.01 14.21
CA ILE A 51 9.65 4.10 14.87
C ILE A 51 9.78 3.83 16.38
N PHE A 52 8.68 3.53 17.07
CA PHE A 52 8.71 3.27 18.51
C PHE A 52 9.41 1.97 18.86
N TRP A 53 9.27 0.93 18.03
CA TRP A 53 9.99 -0.33 18.20
C TRP A 53 11.50 -0.10 18.22
N LEU A 54 12.01 0.66 17.27
CA LEU A 54 13.44 0.96 17.18
C LEU A 54 13.91 1.97 18.23
N ALA A 55 13.08 2.97 18.56
CA ALA A 55 13.37 3.91 19.63
C ALA A 55 13.46 3.24 21.01
N ALA A 56 12.72 2.16 21.22
CA ALA A 56 12.81 1.32 22.43
C ALA A 56 14.07 0.41 22.46
N GLY A 57 14.93 0.48 21.44
CA GLY A 57 16.15 -0.35 21.36
C GLY A 57 15.89 -1.82 21.06
N LEU A 58 14.69 -2.17 20.58
CA LEU A 58 14.33 -3.54 20.25
C LEU A 58 14.98 -4.01 18.93
N PRO A 59 15.14 -5.32 18.73
CA PRO A 59 15.80 -5.86 17.54
C PRO A 59 15.15 -5.36 16.24
N TRP A 60 15.95 -4.73 15.38
CA TRP A 60 15.46 -4.07 14.16
C TRP A 60 14.76 -5.01 13.17
N TYR A 61 15.19 -6.27 13.09
CA TYR A 61 14.61 -7.27 12.20
C TYR A 61 13.19 -7.69 12.61
N LEU A 62 12.78 -7.40 13.86
CA LEU A 62 11.41 -7.64 14.35
C LEU A 62 10.48 -6.44 14.12
N ALA A 63 10.99 -5.27 13.72
CA ALA A 63 10.16 -4.09 13.45
C ALA A 63 9.14 -4.32 12.34
N LEU A 64 9.53 -5.00 11.25
CA LEU A 64 8.61 -5.33 10.15
C LEU A 64 7.52 -6.32 10.58
N PRO A 65 7.83 -7.49 11.20
CA PRO A 65 6.79 -8.36 11.76
C PRO A 65 5.85 -7.66 12.74
N ALA A 66 6.39 -6.80 13.63
CA ALA A 66 5.56 -6.05 14.57
C ALA A 66 4.60 -5.07 13.87
N ALA A 67 5.08 -4.33 12.88
CA ALA A 67 4.27 -3.43 12.07
C ALA A 67 3.19 -4.18 11.28
N PHE A 68 3.54 -5.34 10.69
CA PHE A 68 2.59 -6.22 10.02
C PHE A 68 1.48 -6.66 10.97
N LEU A 69 1.85 -7.21 12.14
CA LEU A 69 0.89 -7.74 13.11
C LEU A 69 -0.02 -6.65 13.68
N ALA A 70 0.52 -5.47 13.98
CA ALA A 70 -0.26 -4.34 14.47
C ALA A 70 -1.31 -3.87 13.44
N ALA A 71 -0.89 -3.68 12.18
CA ALA A 71 -1.78 -3.25 11.11
C ALA A 71 -2.77 -4.36 10.68
N ALA A 72 -2.35 -5.62 10.68
CA ALA A 72 -3.21 -6.77 10.44
C ALA A 72 -4.30 -6.92 11.53
N LEU A 73 -3.93 -6.71 12.80
CA LEU A 73 -4.88 -6.70 13.92
C LEU A 73 -5.86 -5.53 13.80
N ALA A 74 -5.38 -4.34 13.46
CA ALA A 74 -6.25 -3.19 13.18
C ALA A 74 -7.22 -3.51 12.03
N GLY A 75 -6.74 -4.11 10.95
CA GLY A 75 -7.58 -4.58 9.83
C GLY A 75 -8.63 -5.60 10.28
N LEU A 76 -8.26 -6.56 11.12
CA LEU A 76 -9.20 -7.54 11.69
C LEU A 76 -10.30 -6.88 12.54
N ILE A 77 -9.91 -5.92 13.39
CA ILE A 77 -10.85 -5.18 14.23
C ILE A 77 -11.82 -4.37 13.36
N LEU A 78 -11.30 -3.66 12.37
CA LEU A 78 -12.11 -2.86 11.45
C LEU A 78 -13.09 -3.73 10.65
N ASP A 79 -12.65 -4.90 10.15
CA ASP A 79 -13.51 -5.84 9.43
C ASP A 79 -14.63 -6.38 10.32
N ARG A 80 -14.29 -6.75 11.56
CA ARG A 80 -15.21 -7.47 12.46
C ARG A 80 -16.33 -6.57 12.99
N TYR A 81 -16.01 -5.32 13.32
CA TYR A 81 -16.95 -4.43 14.00
C TYR A 81 -17.54 -3.38 13.07
N PRO A 82 -16.83 -2.32 12.61
CA PRO A 82 -17.53 -1.29 11.85
C PRO A 82 -17.85 -1.71 10.42
N LEU A 83 -16.90 -2.27 9.66
CA LEU A 83 -17.11 -2.59 8.24
C LEU A 83 -18.05 -3.75 8.03
N GLY A 84 -17.99 -4.78 8.89
CA GLY A 84 -18.86 -5.94 8.80
C GLY A 84 -20.36 -5.61 8.85
N LEU A 85 -20.74 -4.52 9.53
CA LEU A 85 -22.11 -4.02 9.59
C LEU A 85 -22.53 -3.28 8.31
N PHE A 86 -21.55 -2.82 7.50
CA PHE A 86 -21.78 -1.97 6.33
C PHE A 86 -21.62 -2.69 5.00
N TYR A 87 -21.19 -3.96 4.95
CA TYR A 87 -21.00 -4.71 3.69
C TYR A 87 -22.25 -4.80 2.82
N GLN A 88 -23.45 -4.73 3.41
CA GLN A 88 -24.72 -4.74 2.68
C GLN A 88 -25.29 -3.34 2.42
N ARG A 89 -24.58 -2.28 2.83
CA ARG A 89 -24.99 -0.89 2.63
C ARG A 89 -24.49 -0.36 1.29
N THR A 90 -24.98 0.81 0.90
CA THR A 90 -24.56 1.47 -0.35
C THR A 90 -23.07 1.80 -0.31
N HIS A 91 -22.41 1.83 -1.49
CA HIS A 91 -21.00 2.18 -1.59
C HIS A 91 -20.68 3.54 -0.97
N LEU A 92 -21.57 4.52 -1.08
CA LEU A 92 -21.40 5.83 -0.45
C LEU A 92 -21.29 5.73 1.07
N MET A 93 -22.15 4.92 1.72
CA MET A 93 -22.10 4.72 3.18
C MET A 93 -20.80 4.02 3.60
N GLN A 94 -20.30 3.09 2.80
CA GLN A 94 -19.03 2.40 3.07
C GLN A 94 -17.83 3.36 2.97
N VAL A 95 -17.82 4.21 1.94
CA VAL A 95 -16.79 5.24 1.76
C VAL A 95 -16.83 6.27 2.90
N LEU A 96 -18.02 6.77 3.28
CA LEU A 96 -18.18 7.70 4.40
C LEU A 96 -17.72 7.11 5.73
N LEU A 97 -18.06 5.84 5.99
CA LEU A 97 -17.61 5.13 7.19
C LEU A 97 -16.09 5.05 7.22
N THR A 98 -15.46 4.60 6.13
CA THR A 98 -13.99 4.42 6.08
C THR A 98 -13.26 5.76 6.13
N TYR A 99 -13.82 6.83 5.59
CA TYR A 99 -13.30 8.19 5.75
C TYR A 99 -13.38 8.66 7.21
N GLY A 100 -14.55 8.49 7.86
CA GLY A 100 -14.67 8.80 9.27
C GLY A 100 -13.70 8.02 10.17
N LEU A 101 -13.46 6.74 9.85
CA LEU A 101 -12.47 5.91 10.54
C LEU A 101 -11.03 6.41 10.28
N SER A 102 -10.71 6.86 9.07
CA SER A 102 -9.41 7.47 8.74
C SER A 102 -9.15 8.71 9.59
N VAL A 103 -10.12 9.63 9.66
CA VAL A 103 -10.01 10.85 10.46
C VAL A 103 -9.84 10.52 11.96
N MET A 104 -10.67 9.61 12.48
CA MET A 104 -10.55 9.14 13.88
C MET A 104 -9.17 8.53 14.15
N PHE A 105 -8.65 7.77 13.21
CA PHE A 105 -7.35 7.14 13.34
C PHE A 105 -6.21 8.16 13.33
N ALA A 106 -6.26 9.15 12.43
CA ALA A 106 -5.29 10.24 12.38
C ALA A 106 -5.27 11.04 13.70
N ASP A 107 -6.45 11.32 14.28
CA ASP A 107 -6.56 11.99 15.57
C ASP A 107 -6.06 11.14 16.75
N LEU A 108 -6.33 9.83 16.73
CA LEU A 108 -5.75 8.89 17.71
C LEU A 108 -4.23 8.87 17.65
N MET A 109 -3.64 8.86 16.44
CA MET A 109 -2.20 8.92 16.24
C MET A 109 -1.63 10.26 16.76
N ARG A 110 -2.30 11.37 16.47
CA ARG A 110 -1.92 12.69 16.98
C ARG A 110 -1.99 12.78 18.51
N TRP A 111 -3.02 12.20 19.10
CA TRP A 111 -3.18 12.17 20.56
C TRP A 111 -2.13 11.27 21.24
N GLY A 112 -1.84 10.10 20.66
CA GLY A 112 -0.90 9.13 21.25
C GLY A 112 0.58 9.47 21.00
N PHE A 113 0.92 10.01 19.83
CA PHE A 113 2.28 10.20 19.35
C PHE A 113 2.70 11.66 19.12
N GLY A 114 1.74 12.60 19.24
CA GLY A 114 1.96 14.02 18.98
C GLY A 114 1.78 14.36 17.49
N ALA A 115 1.95 15.69 17.20
CA ALA A 115 1.83 16.22 15.85
C ALA A 115 3.17 16.43 15.14
N GLU A 116 4.28 16.09 15.78
CA GLU A 116 5.63 16.31 15.25
C GLU A 116 5.98 15.30 14.17
N ILE A 117 6.87 15.73 13.26
CA ILE A 117 7.43 14.85 12.24
C ILE A 117 8.44 13.93 12.89
N MET A 118 8.18 12.63 12.84
CA MET A 118 9.05 11.60 13.37
C MET A 118 9.79 10.87 12.25
N SER A 119 11.10 10.72 12.39
CA SER A 119 11.91 9.93 11.47
C SER A 119 12.27 8.59 12.10
N LEU A 120 12.35 7.55 11.28
CA LEU A 120 12.73 6.23 11.72
C LEU A 120 14.19 6.24 12.23
N PRO A 121 14.46 5.83 13.49
CA PRO A 121 15.81 5.64 13.96
C PRO A 121 16.50 4.57 13.10
N MET A 122 17.48 4.98 12.28
CA MET A 122 18.12 4.06 11.34
C MET A 122 18.98 3.03 12.10
N PRO A 123 18.71 1.73 11.94
CA PRO A 123 19.56 0.68 12.53
C PRO A 123 20.98 0.73 11.99
N ASP A 124 21.98 0.45 12.85
CA ASP A 124 23.40 0.51 12.45
C ASP A 124 23.73 -0.40 11.27
N ALA A 125 23.06 -1.56 11.18
CA ALA A 125 23.20 -2.49 10.08
C ALA A 125 22.77 -1.91 8.71
N LEU A 126 21.94 -0.86 8.68
CA LEU A 126 21.38 -0.26 7.47
C LEU A 126 21.84 1.18 7.22
N ARG A 127 22.72 1.74 8.10
CA ARG A 127 23.29 3.10 7.97
C ARG A 127 24.36 3.24 6.88
N GLY A 128 24.74 2.15 6.23
CA GLY A 128 25.81 2.15 5.24
C GLY A 128 25.41 2.79 3.91
N VAL A 129 26.43 3.03 3.07
CA VAL A 129 26.30 3.38 1.66
C VAL A 129 27.00 2.34 0.82
N VAL A 130 26.41 2.00 -0.33
CA VAL A 130 27.01 1.14 -1.36
C VAL A 130 27.38 2.01 -2.55
N PHE A 131 28.62 1.88 -3.04
CA PHE A 131 29.03 2.61 -4.22
C PHE A 131 28.59 1.90 -5.49
N ILE A 132 27.68 2.50 -6.23
CA ILE A 132 27.19 2.02 -7.52
C ILE A 132 27.74 2.94 -8.61
N LEU A 133 28.58 2.42 -9.48
CA LEU A 133 29.28 3.20 -10.52
C LEU A 133 30.01 4.44 -9.97
N GLY A 134 30.61 4.33 -8.77
CA GLY A 134 31.34 5.41 -8.12
C GLY A 134 30.48 6.45 -7.38
N LEU A 135 29.13 6.29 -7.38
CA LEU A 135 28.22 7.16 -6.63
C LEU A 135 27.68 6.47 -5.38
N PRO A 136 27.59 7.17 -4.24
CA PRO A 136 27.04 6.59 -3.02
C PRO A 136 25.53 6.41 -3.11
N PHE A 137 25.05 5.21 -2.79
CA PHE A 137 23.62 4.89 -2.69
C PHE A 137 23.31 4.33 -1.30
N PRO A 138 22.29 4.84 -0.59
CA PRO A 138 21.94 4.39 0.76
C PRO A 138 21.57 2.91 0.80
N LEU A 139 22.21 2.14 1.70
CA LEU A 139 21.93 0.72 1.87
C LEU A 139 20.47 0.46 2.24
N TYR A 140 19.86 1.35 3.04
CA TYR A 140 18.45 1.26 3.41
C TYR A 140 17.50 1.20 2.19
N ARG A 141 17.78 1.97 1.13
CA ARG A 141 16.94 1.93 -0.09
C ARG A 141 17.04 0.60 -0.81
N LEU A 142 18.22 -0.03 -0.85
CA LEU A 142 18.39 -1.38 -1.39
C LEU A 142 17.64 -2.40 -0.54
N TYR A 143 17.68 -2.26 0.80
CA TYR A 143 16.89 -3.09 1.70
C TYR A 143 15.39 -2.97 1.43
N VAL A 144 14.86 -1.75 1.28
CA VAL A 144 13.45 -1.49 0.93
C VAL A 144 13.07 -2.16 -0.39
N ILE A 145 13.92 -2.03 -1.42
CA ILE A 145 13.70 -2.67 -2.72
C ILE A 145 13.66 -4.20 -2.58
N GLY A 146 14.66 -4.78 -1.92
CA GLY A 146 14.77 -6.23 -1.75
C GLY A 146 13.61 -6.82 -0.97
N VAL A 147 13.31 -6.25 0.20
CA VAL A 147 12.19 -6.70 1.03
C VAL A 147 10.86 -6.52 0.32
N GLY A 148 10.64 -5.37 -0.32
CA GLY A 148 9.38 -5.12 -1.01
C GLY A 148 9.13 -6.05 -2.18
N ILE A 149 10.17 -6.43 -2.96
CA ILE A 149 10.04 -7.43 -4.02
C ILE A 149 9.68 -8.80 -3.43
N VAL A 150 10.33 -9.21 -2.34
CA VAL A 150 10.03 -10.48 -1.65
C VAL A 150 8.58 -10.50 -1.16
N LEU A 151 8.10 -9.41 -0.57
CA LEU A 151 6.72 -9.28 -0.08
C LEU A 151 5.70 -9.30 -1.23
N ALA A 152 5.99 -8.60 -2.33
CA ALA A 152 5.13 -8.60 -3.51
C ALA A 152 5.05 -10.00 -4.15
N PHE A 153 6.18 -10.69 -4.23
CA PHE A 153 6.23 -12.08 -4.70
C PHE A 153 5.48 -13.03 -3.75
N GLY A 154 5.63 -12.84 -2.43
CA GLY A 154 4.90 -13.59 -1.41
C GLY A 154 3.38 -13.41 -1.55
N LEU A 155 2.91 -12.18 -1.77
CA LEU A 155 1.49 -11.93 -2.02
C LEU A 155 1.02 -12.57 -3.34
N TRP A 156 1.79 -12.42 -4.41
CA TRP A 156 1.49 -13.08 -5.68
C TRP A 156 1.37 -14.59 -5.51
N TYR A 157 2.31 -15.23 -4.81
CA TYR A 157 2.26 -16.65 -4.52
C TYR A 157 1.03 -17.03 -3.70
N LEU A 158 0.70 -16.25 -2.66
CA LEU A 158 -0.48 -16.43 -1.82
C LEU A 158 -1.77 -16.40 -2.65
N VAL A 159 -1.89 -15.43 -3.56
CA VAL A 159 -3.10 -15.25 -4.37
C VAL A 159 -3.16 -16.25 -5.52
N GLU A 160 -2.05 -16.53 -6.23
CA GLU A 160 -2.07 -17.35 -7.45
C GLU A 160 -1.90 -18.85 -7.19
N ARG A 161 -1.20 -19.23 -6.12
CA ARG A 161 -0.74 -20.60 -5.90
C ARG A 161 -1.35 -21.30 -4.68
N THR A 162 -2.18 -20.61 -3.88
CA THR A 162 -2.82 -21.23 -2.70
C THR A 162 -4.30 -21.49 -2.89
N LEU A 163 -4.87 -22.38 -2.07
CA LEU A 163 -6.31 -22.66 -2.03
C LEU A 163 -7.11 -21.44 -1.59
N TRP A 164 -6.56 -20.64 -0.65
CA TRP A 164 -7.19 -19.38 -0.24
C TRP A 164 -7.30 -18.41 -1.43
N GLY A 165 -6.22 -18.24 -2.18
CA GLY A 165 -6.22 -17.40 -3.37
C GLY A 165 -7.19 -17.91 -4.45
N ALA A 166 -7.30 -19.22 -4.65
CA ALA A 166 -8.29 -19.80 -5.55
C ALA A 166 -9.72 -19.50 -5.11
N ALA A 167 -10.02 -19.65 -3.82
CA ALA A 167 -11.32 -19.31 -3.24
C ALA A 167 -11.63 -17.82 -3.35
N MET A 168 -10.62 -16.95 -3.13
CA MET A 168 -10.71 -15.51 -3.32
C MET A 168 -11.08 -15.15 -4.77
N ARG A 169 -10.37 -15.68 -5.76
CA ARG A 169 -10.66 -15.43 -7.18
C ARG A 169 -12.05 -15.95 -7.59
N ALA A 170 -12.47 -17.07 -7.03
CA ALA A 170 -13.84 -17.58 -7.23
C ALA A 170 -14.88 -16.61 -6.66
N CYS A 171 -14.66 -16.04 -5.46
CA CYS A 171 -15.55 -15.03 -4.86
C CYS A 171 -15.65 -13.77 -5.70
N VAL A 172 -14.57 -13.35 -6.36
CA VAL A 172 -14.57 -12.20 -7.29
C VAL A 172 -15.42 -12.49 -8.53
N SER A 173 -15.42 -13.73 -9.01
CA SER A 173 -16.19 -14.13 -10.20
C SER A 173 -17.68 -14.32 -9.89
N ASP A 174 -18.00 -15.10 -8.88
CA ASP A 174 -19.39 -15.34 -8.44
C ASP A 174 -19.43 -15.71 -6.96
N ARG A 175 -19.69 -14.73 -6.11
CA ARG A 175 -19.80 -14.91 -4.66
C ARG A 175 -20.91 -15.87 -4.28
N ARG A 176 -22.08 -15.80 -4.95
CA ARG A 176 -23.24 -16.64 -4.60
C ARG A 176 -22.96 -18.12 -4.87
N MET A 177 -22.29 -18.40 -6.00
CA MET A 177 -21.88 -19.76 -6.36
C MET A 177 -20.92 -20.35 -5.31
N VAL A 178 -19.95 -19.54 -4.83
CA VAL A 178 -19.00 -19.96 -3.80
C VAL A 178 -19.71 -20.28 -2.47
N GLU A 179 -20.71 -19.48 -2.09
CA GLU A 179 -21.53 -19.71 -0.89
C GLU A 179 -22.35 -20.99 -1.01
N THR A 180 -22.89 -21.33 -2.20
CA THR A 180 -23.61 -22.60 -2.41
C THR A 180 -22.72 -23.84 -2.33
N LEU A 181 -21.41 -23.69 -2.57
CA LEU A 181 -20.42 -24.75 -2.37
C LEU A 181 -20.00 -24.93 -0.89
N GLY A 182 -20.61 -24.18 0.03
CA GLY A 182 -20.34 -24.27 1.48
C GLY A 182 -19.07 -23.51 1.92
N ILE A 183 -18.48 -22.68 1.06
CA ILE A 183 -17.30 -21.89 1.41
C ILE A 183 -17.74 -20.61 2.13
N ASP A 184 -17.19 -20.35 3.30
CA ASP A 184 -17.46 -19.15 4.09
C ASP A 184 -16.76 -17.91 3.48
N THR A 185 -17.50 -17.19 2.65
CA THR A 185 -17.00 -15.98 1.98
C THR A 185 -16.62 -14.89 2.96
N ARG A 186 -17.24 -14.82 4.13
CA ARG A 186 -16.90 -13.85 5.18
C ARG A 186 -15.48 -14.06 5.70
N ARG A 187 -15.05 -15.32 5.90
CA ARG A 187 -13.67 -15.62 6.29
C ARG A 187 -12.67 -15.21 5.23
N ILE A 188 -13.02 -15.39 3.94
CA ILE A 188 -12.17 -14.96 2.83
C ILE A 188 -11.96 -13.44 2.87
N PHE A 189 -13.01 -12.66 3.12
CA PHE A 189 -12.95 -11.20 3.23
C PHE A 189 -12.13 -10.75 4.45
N THR A 190 -12.35 -11.38 5.59
CA THR A 190 -11.57 -11.10 6.82
C THR A 190 -10.08 -11.34 6.60
N VAL A 191 -9.70 -12.49 6.00
CA VAL A 191 -8.29 -12.79 5.71
C VAL A 191 -7.71 -11.79 4.72
N ALA A 192 -8.46 -11.41 3.69
CA ALA A 192 -8.03 -10.39 2.73
C ALA A 192 -7.79 -9.03 3.42
N MET A 193 -8.67 -8.62 4.34
CA MET A 193 -8.52 -7.39 5.12
C MET A 193 -7.28 -7.43 6.02
N VAL A 194 -7.05 -8.55 6.69
CA VAL A 194 -5.86 -8.78 7.53
C VAL A 194 -4.58 -8.70 6.72
N VAL A 195 -4.53 -9.37 5.57
CA VAL A 195 -3.37 -9.34 4.66
C VAL A 195 -3.16 -7.95 4.08
N ALA A 196 -4.23 -7.29 3.62
CA ALA A 196 -4.14 -5.95 3.05
C ALA A 196 -3.70 -4.91 4.10
N GLY A 197 -4.28 -4.96 5.31
CA GLY A 197 -3.86 -4.09 6.42
C GLY A 197 -2.41 -4.34 6.81
N GLY A 198 -1.98 -5.61 6.90
CA GLY A 198 -0.60 -5.99 7.18
C GLY A 198 0.38 -5.48 6.12
N LEU A 199 0.03 -5.56 4.82
CA LEU A 199 0.83 -4.99 3.73
C LEU A 199 0.93 -3.46 3.83
N GLY A 200 -0.18 -2.78 4.17
CA GLY A 200 -0.16 -1.35 4.47
C GLY A 200 0.80 -1.00 5.59
N GLY A 201 0.77 -1.77 6.70
CA GLY A 201 1.69 -1.61 7.82
C GLY A 201 3.16 -1.87 7.44
N LEU A 202 3.44 -2.88 6.63
CA LEU A 202 4.79 -3.14 6.11
C LEU A 202 5.27 -2.00 5.20
N ALA A 203 4.41 -1.51 4.31
CA ALA A 203 4.73 -0.35 3.48
C ALA A 203 5.06 0.87 4.33
N GLY A 204 4.30 1.09 5.43
CA GLY A 204 4.55 2.16 6.39
C GLY A 204 5.85 2.01 7.14
N ALA A 205 6.15 0.82 7.66
CA ALA A 205 7.41 0.54 8.37
C ALA A 205 8.64 0.74 7.47
N LEU A 206 8.55 0.29 6.21
CA LEU A 206 9.60 0.54 5.21
C LEU A 206 9.64 2.02 4.78
N GLY A 207 8.48 2.67 4.70
CA GLY A 207 8.35 4.06 4.29
C GLY A 207 8.83 5.06 5.34
N GLY A 208 8.75 4.73 6.63
CA GLY A 208 9.16 5.62 7.72
C GLY A 208 10.60 6.09 7.66
N GLY A 209 11.49 5.31 7.04
CA GLY A 209 12.88 5.70 6.79
C GLY A 209 13.09 6.53 5.51
N LEU A 210 12.08 6.69 4.66
CA LEU A 210 12.15 7.44 3.40
C LEU A 210 11.33 8.72 3.44
N LEU A 211 10.17 8.70 4.09
CA LEU A 211 9.15 9.76 4.05
C LEU A 211 8.93 10.43 5.41
N SER A 212 9.54 9.90 6.51
CA SER A 212 9.19 10.24 7.89
C SER A 212 7.71 9.98 8.20
N ALA A 213 7.28 10.06 9.45
CA ALA A 213 5.89 9.85 9.84
C ALA A 213 5.34 11.11 10.50
N TYR A 214 4.17 11.55 10.07
CA TYR A 214 3.44 12.67 10.65
C TYR A 214 1.93 12.47 10.43
N PRO A 215 1.06 13.01 11.29
CA PRO A 215 -0.38 12.93 11.09
C PRO A 215 -0.80 13.68 9.81
N GLY A 216 -1.48 12.98 8.89
CA GLY A 216 -1.83 13.47 7.55
C GLY A 216 -1.05 12.82 6.41
N LEU A 217 0.10 12.17 6.70
CA LEU A 217 0.84 11.39 5.70
C LEU A 217 -0.01 10.25 5.12
N ASP A 218 -0.89 9.67 5.92
CA ASP A 218 -1.81 8.60 5.51
C ASP A 218 -2.71 9.01 4.34
N GLU A 219 -3.21 10.25 4.32
CA GLU A 219 -4.02 10.77 3.21
C GLU A 219 -3.18 10.95 1.94
N GLU A 220 -1.97 11.48 2.05
CA GLU A 220 -1.07 11.70 0.91
C GLU A 220 -0.67 10.38 0.24
N VAL A 221 -0.28 9.39 1.06
CA VAL A 221 0.16 8.08 0.57
C VAL A 221 -1.01 7.27 0.03
N LEU A 222 -2.19 7.37 0.66
CA LEU A 222 -3.43 6.77 0.17
C LEU A 222 -3.80 7.32 -1.21
N LEU A 223 -3.72 8.63 -1.41
CA LEU A 223 -4.01 9.25 -2.70
C LEU A 223 -3.09 8.68 -3.80
N LEU A 224 -1.79 8.59 -3.53
CA LEU A 224 -0.84 8.00 -4.47
C LEU A 224 -1.14 6.52 -4.74
N ALA A 225 -1.51 5.74 -3.71
CA ALA A 225 -1.89 4.34 -3.88
C ALA A 225 -3.18 4.18 -4.69
N LEU A 226 -4.17 5.06 -4.48
CA LEU A 226 -5.39 5.09 -5.29
C LEU A 226 -5.08 5.38 -6.76
N LEU A 227 -4.21 6.34 -7.04
CA LEU A 227 -3.77 6.63 -8.41
C LEU A 227 -3.14 5.41 -9.06
N VAL A 228 -2.27 4.69 -8.33
CA VAL A 228 -1.65 3.45 -8.81
C VAL A 228 -2.70 2.39 -9.14
N VAL A 229 -3.68 2.17 -8.25
CA VAL A 229 -4.72 1.15 -8.46
C VAL A 229 -5.64 1.52 -9.63
N VAL A 230 -6.02 2.79 -9.75
CA VAL A 230 -6.90 3.26 -10.84
C VAL A 230 -6.18 3.17 -12.19
N VAL A 231 -4.92 3.59 -12.28
CA VAL A 231 -4.09 3.45 -13.50
C VAL A 231 -3.86 1.98 -13.85
N GLY A 232 -3.66 1.13 -12.83
CA GLY A 232 -3.47 -0.31 -13.00
C GLY A 232 -4.72 -1.04 -13.49
N GLY A 233 -5.89 -0.46 -13.26
CA GLY A 233 -7.20 -1.07 -13.42
C GLY A 233 -7.68 -1.68 -12.10
N LEU A 234 -8.87 -1.28 -11.68
CA LEU A 234 -9.45 -1.64 -10.38
C LEU A 234 -9.46 -3.17 -10.19
N GLY A 235 -8.80 -3.63 -9.12
CA GLY A 235 -8.74 -5.06 -8.77
C GLY A 235 -7.77 -5.90 -9.61
N ASN A 236 -6.98 -5.32 -10.49
CA ASN A 236 -5.96 -6.02 -11.28
C ASN A 236 -4.58 -5.92 -10.59
N MET A 237 -4.15 -6.98 -9.93
CA MET A 237 -2.86 -6.99 -9.21
C MET A 237 -1.65 -6.78 -10.13
N THR A 238 -1.63 -7.41 -11.30
CA THR A 238 -0.53 -7.24 -12.27
C THR A 238 -0.48 -5.80 -12.78
N GLY A 239 -1.66 -5.23 -13.10
CA GLY A 239 -1.79 -3.82 -13.46
C GLY A 239 -1.33 -2.89 -12.35
N THR A 240 -1.64 -3.21 -11.09
CA THR A 240 -1.20 -2.45 -9.91
C THR A 240 0.33 -2.42 -9.79
N VAL A 241 1.02 -3.55 -9.99
CA VAL A 241 2.49 -3.60 -9.98
C VAL A 241 3.10 -2.72 -11.06
N LEU A 242 2.62 -2.84 -12.30
CA LEU A 242 3.14 -2.07 -13.43
C LEU A 242 2.88 -0.56 -13.28
N SER A 243 1.70 -0.19 -12.80
CA SER A 243 1.38 1.22 -12.56
C SER A 243 2.10 1.80 -11.34
N ALA A 244 2.42 1.01 -10.32
CA ALA A 244 3.28 1.45 -9.22
C ALA A 244 4.68 1.83 -9.71
N ILE A 245 5.26 1.02 -10.60
CA ILE A 245 6.54 1.33 -11.23
C ILE A 245 6.42 2.63 -12.03
N LEU A 246 5.42 2.72 -12.90
CA LEU A 246 5.20 3.91 -13.74
C LEU A 246 5.02 5.18 -12.88
N THR A 247 4.15 5.14 -11.87
CA THR A 247 3.88 6.28 -10.98
C THR A 247 5.10 6.68 -10.17
N GLY A 248 5.87 5.71 -9.64
CA GLY A 248 7.09 5.98 -8.90
C GLY A 248 8.16 6.65 -9.76
N PHE A 249 8.31 6.22 -11.03
CA PHE A 249 9.21 6.88 -11.98
C PHE A 249 8.73 8.30 -12.33
N ILE A 250 7.46 8.47 -12.68
CA ILE A 250 6.90 9.80 -13.00
C ILE A 250 7.11 10.74 -11.82
N THR A 251 6.75 10.34 -10.60
CA THR A 251 6.86 11.17 -9.40
C THR A 251 8.31 11.51 -9.07
N THR A 252 9.24 10.56 -9.18
CA THR A 252 10.66 10.81 -8.90
C THR A 252 11.27 11.75 -9.92
N PHE A 253 11.05 11.52 -11.20
CA PHE A 253 11.61 12.38 -12.24
C PHE A 253 10.94 13.76 -12.29
N ALA A 254 9.64 13.85 -12.01
CA ALA A 254 8.96 15.14 -11.86
C ALA A 254 9.61 15.99 -10.74
N ARG A 255 9.93 15.38 -9.59
CA ARG A 255 10.63 16.07 -8.49
C ARG A 255 12.04 16.54 -8.84
N ILE A 256 12.71 15.90 -9.81
CA ILE A 256 14.06 16.26 -10.25
C ILE A 256 14.01 17.41 -11.24
N PHE A 257 13.14 17.33 -12.24
CA PHE A 257 13.10 18.30 -13.34
C PHE A 257 12.29 19.54 -13.02
N LEU A 258 11.17 19.40 -12.32
CA LEU A 258 10.23 20.48 -11.99
C LEU A 258 9.68 20.29 -10.55
N PRO A 259 10.49 20.54 -9.51
CA PRO A 259 10.11 20.26 -8.11
C PRO A 259 8.79 20.94 -7.69
N GLU A 260 8.59 22.19 -8.11
CA GLU A 260 7.40 22.99 -7.77
C GLU A 260 6.11 22.42 -8.39
N PHE A 261 6.22 21.75 -9.53
CA PHE A 261 5.10 21.16 -10.27
C PHE A 261 5.03 19.64 -10.15
N ALA A 262 5.86 19.01 -9.33
CA ALA A 262 5.96 17.54 -9.25
C ALA A 262 4.62 16.85 -8.97
N ASN A 263 3.82 17.39 -8.06
CA ASN A 263 2.50 16.85 -7.75
C ASN A 263 1.52 17.07 -8.92
N VAL A 264 1.56 18.25 -9.55
CA VAL A 264 0.71 18.55 -10.71
C VAL A 264 1.05 17.65 -11.88
N ILE A 265 2.33 17.40 -12.13
CA ILE A 265 2.80 16.49 -13.20
C ILE A 265 2.35 15.05 -12.91
N SER A 266 2.52 14.59 -11.67
CA SER A 266 2.12 13.23 -11.29
C SER A 266 0.61 13.02 -11.44
N LEU A 267 -0.20 13.95 -10.93
CA LEU A 267 -1.66 13.90 -11.05
C LEU A 267 -2.11 14.09 -12.50
N GLY A 268 -1.50 15.04 -13.23
CA GLY A 268 -1.79 15.31 -14.63
C GLY A 268 -1.46 14.13 -15.55
N ALA A 269 -0.36 13.41 -15.28
CA ALA A 269 0.00 12.20 -16.03
C ALA A 269 -1.05 11.10 -15.82
N VAL A 270 -1.51 10.90 -14.58
CA VAL A 270 -2.60 9.96 -14.29
C VAL A 270 -3.90 10.38 -14.96
N ALA A 271 -4.27 11.67 -14.87
CA ALA A 271 -5.47 12.18 -15.54
C ALA A 271 -5.41 11.98 -17.06
N ALA A 272 -4.25 12.25 -17.70
CA ALA A 272 -4.04 12.00 -19.12
C ALA A 272 -4.19 10.51 -19.49
N ILE A 273 -3.66 9.60 -18.65
CA ILE A 273 -3.81 8.17 -18.84
C ILE A 273 -5.28 7.76 -18.80
N LEU A 274 -6.03 8.26 -17.82
CA LEU A 274 -7.45 7.93 -17.64
C LEU A 274 -8.34 8.54 -18.74
N LEU A 275 -7.99 9.69 -19.29
CA LEU A 275 -8.68 10.26 -20.45
C LEU A 275 -8.53 9.38 -21.70
N ILE A 276 -7.38 8.73 -21.88
CA ILE A 276 -7.11 7.83 -23.00
C ILE A 276 -7.67 6.43 -22.74
N ARG A 277 -7.58 5.95 -21.49
CA ARG A 277 -7.98 4.62 -21.04
C ARG A 277 -8.74 4.70 -19.71
N PRO A 278 -10.06 4.96 -19.73
CA PRO A 278 -10.86 5.17 -18.52
C PRO A 278 -10.92 3.93 -17.60
N ASP A 279 -10.77 2.72 -18.16
CA ASP A 279 -10.73 1.48 -17.38
C ASP A 279 -9.35 1.18 -16.74
N GLY A 280 -8.36 2.03 -16.99
CA GLY A 280 -6.95 1.82 -16.62
C GLY A 280 -6.12 1.17 -17.75
N LEU A 281 -4.78 1.29 -17.65
CA LEU A 281 -3.86 0.82 -18.72
C LEU A 281 -3.90 -0.69 -18.91
N PHE A 282 -4.11 -1.44 -17.83
CA PHE A 282 -4.00 -2.90 -17.79
C PHE A 282 -5.33 -3.58 -17.46
N ALA A 283 -6.45 -2.85 -17.55
CA ALA A 283 -7.76 -3.44 -17.30
C ALA A 283 -8.01 -4.63 -18.24
N HIS A 284 -8.31 -5.78 -17.66
CA HIS A 284 -8.80 -6.91 -18.45
C HIS A 284 -10.20 -6.54 -18.97
N LYS A 285 -10.37 -6.56 -20.28
CA LYS A 285 -11.71 -6.51 -20.86
C LYS A 285 -12.47 -7.72 -20.30
N ALA A 286 -13.29 -7.49 -19.28
CA ALA A 286 -14.29 -8.49 -18.91
C ALA A 286 -15.09 -8.78 -20.18
N ARG A 287 -15.05 -10.03 -20.64
CA ARG A 287 -15.97 -10.49 -21.68
C ARG A 287 -17.37 -10.18 -21.16
N ARG A 288 -18.00 -9.15 -21.70
CA ARG A 288 -19.44 -8.98 -21.57
C ARG A 288 -20.06 -10.19 -22.26
N VAL A 289 -20.49 -11.16 -21.45
CA VAL A 289 -21.38 -12.24 -21.89
C VAL A 289 -22.80 -11.74 -21.71
#